data_fe98e416773e18cb4b2fdbeff6559aa0
#
_entry.id   fe98e416773e18cb4b2fdbeff6559aa0
#
_cell.length_a   1.000
_cell.length_b   1.000
_cell.length_c   1.000
_cell.angle_alpha   90.00
_cell.angle_beta   90.00
_cell.angle_gamma   90.00
#
_symmetry.space_group_name_H-M   'P 1'
#
loop_
_entity.id
_entity.type
_entity.pdbx_description
1 polymer ?
#
loop_
_entity_poly.entity_id
_entity_poly.type
_entity_poly.pdbx_seq_one_letter_code
_entity_poly.pdbx_strand_id
1 'polypeptide(L)'
;MPETRTPGATQAFPSESTTLLADVRRFVAAGSAPYLAQPSVHDLVLAVTEACANAIRHSGSDEIRVTVAIDGPCVEITVEDDGIYRMSLPVMDGDPGSNRGLYLMAAMVDDFSLHRGTAARAGTTVRLLKCAS
;
A
#
# COMPACT_ATOMS: atom_id res chain seq x y z
N MET A 1 -23.73 17.08 1.61
CA MET A 1 -23.50 15.71 2.07
C MET A 1 -22.12 15.59 2.69
N PRO A 2 -22.07 15.36 3.95
CA PRO A 2 -20.75 15.23 4.56
C PRO A 2 -20.07 13.95 4.09
N GLU A 3 -18.80 14.06 3.82
CA GLU A 3 -17.98 12.89 3.49
C GLU A 3 -17.47 12.27 4.77
N THR A 4 -17.47 10.94 4.84
CA THR A 4 -16.89 10.22 5.95
C THR A 4 -15.37 10.16 5.86
N ARG A 5 -14.86 10.33 4.65
CA ARG A 5 -13.42 10.27 4.40
C ARG A 5 -12.76 11.60 4.72
N THR A 6 -11.73 11.54 5.53
CA THR A 6 -10.89 12.70 5.84
C THR A 6 -9.59 12.54 5.09
N PRO A 7 -9.22 13.49 4.22
CA PRO A 7 -7.92 13.44 3.57
C PRO A 7 -6.82 13.42 4.62
N GLY A 8 -5.91 12.49 4.48
CA GLY A 8 -4.81 12.35 5.41
C GLY A 8 -3.53 12.96 4.88
N ALA A 9 -2.43 12.52 5.43
CA ALA A 9 -1.11 12.97 5.04
C ALA A 9 -0.57 12.11 3.90
N THR A 10 0.17 12.75 3.01
CA THR A 10 0.90 12.06 1.94
C THR A 10 2.39 12.34 2.12
N GLN A 11 3.20 11.30 1.97
CA GLN A 11 4.65 11.46 2.00
C GLN A 11 5.26 10.69 0.84
N ALA A 12 6.24 11.32 0.18
CA ALA A 12 7.01 10.69 -0.88
C ALA A 12 8.28 10.09 -0.29
N PHE A 13 8.63 8.90 -0.77
CA PHE A 13 9.82 8.18 -0.31
C PHE A 13 10.66 7.84 -1.53
N PRO A 14 11.95 8.25 -1.56
CA PRO A 14 12.82 7.90 -2.69
C PRO A 14 13.02 6.38 -2.75
N SER A 15 12.83 5.81 -3.94
CA SER A 15 12.96 4.36 -4.13
C SER A 15 14.34 3.84 -3.82
N GLU A 16 15.37 4.68 -3.96
CA GLU A 16 16.77 4.30 -3.71
C GLU A 16 17.16 4.35 -2.24
N SER A 17 16.31 4.91 -1.37
CA SER A 17 16.64 5.03 0.03
C SER A 17 16.74 3.66 0.69
N THR A 18 17.84 3.40 1.38
CA THR A 18 18.04 2.14 2.11
C THR A 18 17.14 2.03 3.34
N THR A 19 16.58 3.15 3.81
CA THR A 19 15.68 3.17 4.96
C THR A 19 14.21 3.30 4.56
N LEU A 20 13.91 3.18 3.26
CA LEU A 20 12.56 3.44 2.74
C LEU A 20 11.49 2.64 3.48
N LEU A 21 11.67 1.32 3.59
CA LEU A 21 10.65 0.48 4.20
C LEU A 21 10.46 0.79 5.69
N ALA A 22 11.55 1.09 6.39
CA ALA A 22 11.46 1.48 7.80
C ALA A 22 10.72 2.82 7.96
N ASP A 23 10.99 3.76 7.06
CA ASP A 23 10.33 5.07 7.09
C ASP A 23 8.85 4.95 6.77
N VAL A 24 8.50 4.12 5.80
CA VAL A 24 7.09 3.86 5.47
C VAL A 24 6.36 3.23 6.66
N ARG A 25 6.98 2.26 7.31
CA ARG A 25 6.37 1.62 8.48
C ARG A 25 6.06 2.63 9.58
N ARG A 26 7.00 3.53 9.87
CA ARG A 26 6.79 4.57 10.88
C ARG A 26 5.67 5.52 10.47
N PHE A 27 5.65 5.92 9.22
CA PHE A 27 4.64 6.83 8.70
C PHE A 27 3.23 6.23 8.82
N VAL A 28 3.06 4.99 8.38
CA VAL A 28 1.76 4.30 8.41
C VAL A 28 1.33 4.02 9.86
N ALA A 29 2.25 3.57 10.70
CA ALA A 29 1.93 3.29 12.09
C ALA A 29 1.48 4.55 12.83
N ALA A 30 2.19 5.65 12.64
CA ALA A 30 1.82 6.91 13.28
C ALA A 30 0.46 7.41 12.81
N GLY A 31 0.16 7.28 11.52
CA GLY A 31 -1.11 7.75 10.96
C GLY A 31 -2.29 6.88 11.31
N SER A 32 -2.09 5.59 11.57
CA SER A 32 -3.18 4.66 11.85
C SER A 32 -3.41 4.39 13.35
N ALA A 33 -2.40 4.59 14.18
CA ALA A 33 -2.50 4.26 15.61
C ALA A 33 -3.66 4.94 16.33
N PRO A 34 -4.03 6.20 16.03
CA PRO A 34 -5.18 6.82 16.71
C PRO A 34 -6.52 6.18 16.39
N TYR A 35 -6.60 5.39 15.32
CA TYR A 35 -7.88 4.90 14.80
C TYR A 35 -8.03 3.38 14.88
N LEU A 36 -6.94 2.64 14.99
CA LEU A 36 -6.95 1.19 14.97
C LEU A 36 -6.26 0.62 16.20
N ALA A 37 -6.71 -0.55 16.64
CA ALA A 37 -6.01 -1.30 17.69
C ALA A 37 -4.67 -1.79 17.19
N GLN A 38 -3.74 -2.04 18.11
CA GLN A 38 -2.38 -2.48 17.81
C GLN A 38 -2.29 -3.64 16.80
N PRO A 39 -3.06 -4.73 16.96
CA PRO A 39 -2.96 -5.83 15.99
C PRO A 39 -3.37 -5.39 14.57
N SER A 40 -4.37 -4.53 14.45
CA SER A 40 -4.80 -4.02 13.15
C SER A 40 -3.76 -3.09 12.53
N VAL A 41 -3.11 -2.25 13.33
CA VAL A 41 -2.01 -1.41 12.87
C VAL A 41 -0.88 -2.30 12.34
N HIS A 42 -0.54 -3.35 13.07
CA HIS A 42 0.51 -4.26 12.67
C HIS A 42 0.20 -4.93 11.32
N ASP A 43 -1.03 -5.42 11.15
CA ASP A 43 -1.46 -6.03 9.90
C ASP A 43 -1.39 -5.04 8.74
N LEU A 44 -1.86 -3.82 8.96
CA LEU A 44 -1.84 -2.79 7.93
C LEU A 44 -0.41 -2.41 7.55
N VAL A 45 0.48 -2.28 8.53
CA VAL A 45 1.89 -1.97 8.29
C VAL A 45 2.55 -3.06 7.47
N LEU A 46 2.27 -4.33 7.77
CA LEU A 46 2.82 -5.45 7.00
C LEU A 46 2.34 -5.40 5.55
N ALA A 47 1.05 -5.17 5.34
CA ALA A 47 0.49 -5.12 3.99
C ALA A 47 1.08 -3.97 3.19
N VAL A 48 1.19 -2.79 3.79
CA VAL A 48 1.75 -1.62 3.11
C VAL A 48 3.23 -1.84 2.78
N THR A 49 3.98 -2.47 3.69
CA THR A 49 5.39 -2.79 3.47
C THR A 49 5.54 -3.69 2.23
N GLU A 50 4.67 -4.68 2.08
CA GLU A 50 4.68 -5.54 0.90
C GLU A 50 4.34 -4.77 -0.37
N ALA A 51 3.37 -3.87 -0.31
CA ALA A 51 3.01 -3.05 -1.45
C ALA A 51 4.20 -2.19 -1.90
N CYS A 52 4.92 -1.60 -0.96
CA CYS A 52 6.09 -0.78 -1.28
C CYS A 52 7.24 -1.63 -1.82
N ALA A 53 7.47 -2.81 -1.23
CA ALA A 53 8.51 -3.71 -1.71
C ALA A 53 8.23 -4.16 -3.15
N ASN A 54 6.97 -4.44 -3.47
CA ASN A 54 6.56 -4.80 -4.83
C ASN A 54 6.77 -3.62 -5.78
N ALA A 55 6.43 -2.41 -5.37
CA ALA A 55 6.65 -1.23 -6.19
C ALA A 55 8.13 -1.04 -6.51
N ILE A 56 9.00 -1.20 -5.52
CA ILE A 56 10.45 -1.09 -5.73
C ILE A 56 10.92 -2.12 -6.75
N ARG A 57 10.45 -3.37 -6.64
CA ARG A 57 10.92 -4.45 -7.51
C ARG A 57 10.37 -4.38 -8.93
N HIS A 58 9.14 -3.88 -9.10
CA HIS A 58 8.40 -4.12 -10.34
C HIS A 58 7.99 -2.88 -11.11
N SER A 59 8.02 -1.69 -10.51
CA SER A 59 7.51 -0.50 -11.20
C SER A 59 8.58 0.35 -11.88
N GLY A 60 9.78 0.38 -11.32
CA GLY A 60 10.87 1.23 -11.85
C GLY A 60 10.71 2.70 -11.54
N SER A 61 9.82 3.07 -10.64
CA SER A 61 9.59 4.46 -10.26
C SER A 61 10.71 4.99 -9.37
N ASP A 62 11.03 6.29 -9.50
CA ASP A 62 12.07 6.95 -8.69
C ASP A 62 11.60 7.20 -7.26
N GLU A 63 10.31 7.28 -7.05
CA GLU A 63 9.75 7.50 -5.72
C GLU A 63 8.45 6.75 -5.55
N ILE A 64 8.09 6.54 -4.29
CA ILE A 64 6.83 5.92 -3.91
C ILE A 64 6.11 6.91 -3.01
N ARG A 65 4.84 7.17 -3.29
CA ARG A 65 4.01 8.07 -2.47
C ARG A 65 3.04 7.24 -1.66
N VAL A 66 2.99 7.50 -0.37
CA VAL A 66 2.09 6.80 0.55
C VAL A 66 1.16 7.83 1.17
N THR A 67 -0.13 7.57 1.10
CA THR A 67 -1.17 8.44 1.66
C THR A 67 -1.94 7.67 2.72
N VAL A 68 -2.12 8.31 3.88
CA VAL A 68 -2.98 7.80 4.95
C VAL A 68 -4.23 8.66 4.97
N ALA A 69 -5.39 8.05 4.84
CA ALA A 69 -6.68 8.74 4.91
C ALA A 69 -7.61 7.98 5.85
N ILE A 70 -8.52 8.71 6.48
CA ILE A 70 -9.50 8.11 7.38
C ILE A 70 -10.85 8.10 6.68
N ASP A 71 -11.49 6.93 6.67
CA ASP A 71 -12.77 6.70 6.00
C ASP A 71 -13.71 6.01 6.99
N GLY A 72 -14.47 6.82 7.74
CA GLY A 72 -15.35 6.30 8.78
C GLY A 72 -14.57 5.51 9.83
N PRO A 73 -14.91 4.24 10.06
CA PRO A 73 -14.18 3.40 11.01
C PRO A 73 -12.90 2.81 10.42
N CYS A 74 -12.55 3.18 9.21
CA CYS A 74 -11.45 2.55 8.48
C CYS A 74 -10.32 3.51 8.23
N VAL A 75 -9.10 2.94 8.13
CA VAL A 75 -7.93 3.65 7.63
C VAL A 75 -7.64 3.16 6.22
N GLU A 76 -7.51 4.08 5.30
CA GLU A 76 -7.18 3.78 3.91
C GLU A 76 -5.75 4.20 3.63
N ILE A 77 -4.95 3.27 3.12
CA ILE A 77 -3.60 3.57 2.68
C ILE A 77 -3.56 3.43 1.17
N THR A 78 -3.00 4.43 0.51
CA THR A 78 -2.77 4.39 -0.92
C THR A 78 -1.27 4.42 -1.16
N VAL A 79 -0.76 3.48 -1.95
CA VAL A 79 0.63 3.43 -2.35
C VAL A 79 0.67 3.67 -3.85
N GLU A 80 1.35 4.74 -4.26
CA GLU A 80 1.39 5.16 -5.66
C GLU A 80 2.82 5.29 -6.15
N ASP A 81 3.04 4.93 -7.40
CA ASP A 81 4.30 5.20 -8.09
C ASP A 81 3.99 5.61 -9.52
N ASP A 82 5.02 6.07 -10.24
CA ASP A 82 4.86 6.57 -11.61
C ASP A 82 5.29 5.55 -12.66
N GLY A 83 5.63 4.34 -12.24
CA GLY A 83 6.13 3.32 -13.12
C GLY A 83 5.05 2.46 -13.74
N ILE A 84 5.50 1.51 -14.54
CA ILE A 84 4.65 0.48 -15.13
C ILE A 84 4.83 -0.79 -14.29
N TYR A 85 3.74 -1.29 -13.75
CA TYR A 85 3.80 -2.52 -12.96
C TYR A 85 4.01 -3.70 -13.88
N ARG A 86 5.17 -4.35 -13.76
CA ARG A 86 5.60 -5.40 -14.68
C ARG A 86 5.27 -6.80 -14.23
N MET A 87 4.85 -6.94 -12.97
CA MET A 87 4.50 -8.24 -12.42
C MET A 87 3.12 -8.66 -12.92
N SER A 88 2.98 -9.92 -13.29
CA SER A 88 1.67 -10.46 -13.66
C SER A 88 0.76 -10.51 -12.45
N LEU A 89 -0.55 -10.46 -12.69
CA LEU A 89 -1.51 -10.66 -11.63
C LEU A 89 -1.32 -12.06 -11.03
N PRO A 90 -1.65 -12.24 -9.74
CA PRO A 90 -1.51 -13.54 -9.11
C PRO A 90 -2.28 -14.63 -9.83
N VAL A 91 -1.65 -15.76 -10.01
CA VAL A 91 -2.24 -16.97 -10.58
C VAL A 91 -2.09 -18.05 -9.53
N MET A 92 -3.13 -18.85 -9.34
CA MET A 92 -3.14 -19.82 -8.23
C MET A 92 -1.99 -20.82 -8.32
N ASP A 93 -1.60 -21.20 -9.53
CA ASP A 93 -0.52 -22.15 -9.78
C ASP A 93 0.76 -21.46 -10.26
N GLY A 94 0.84 -20.14 -10.11
CA GLY A 94 2.01 -19.40 -10.52
C GLY A 94 3.17 -19.55 -9.55
N ASP A 95 4.28 -18.87 -9.87
CA ASP A 95 5.46 -18.88 -9.03
C ASP A 95 5.11 -18.32 -7.64
N PRO A 96 5.22 -19.14 -6.59
CA PRO A 96 4.87 -18.68 -5.25
C PRO A 96 5.69 -17.47 -4.80
N GLY A 97 6.91 -17.34 -5.25
CA GLY A 97 7.75 -16.21 -4.89
C GLY A 97 7.25 -14.92 -5.48
N SER A 98 6.65 -14.96 -6.67
CA SER A 98 6.17 -13.77 -7.38
C SER A 98 4.86 -13.24 -6.84
N ASN A 99 3.97 -14.14 -6.35
CA ASN A 99 2.60 -13.77 -6.02
C ASN A 99 2.31 -13.73 -4.53
N ARG A 100 3.23 -14.21 -3.72
CA ARG A 100 3.02 -14.34 -2.28
C ARG A 100 2.67 -13.00 -1.61
N GLY A 101 3.37 -11.94 -1.99
CA GLY A 101 3.15 -10.63 -1.40
C GLY A 101 1.74 -10.10 -1.64
N LEU A 102 1.19 -10.31 -2.84
CA LEU A 102 -0.15 -9.86 -3.16
C LEU A 102 -1.21 -10.61 -2.36
N TYR A 103 -1.04 -11.92 -2.21
CA TYR A 103 -1.93 -12.71 -1.36
C TYR A 103 -1.85 -12.28 0.10
N LEU A 104 -0.63 -12.00 0.57
CA LEU A 104 -0.43 -11.56 1.94
C LEU A 104 -1.10 -10.21 2.20
N MET A 105 -0.96 -9.26 1.25
CA MET A 105 -1.63 -7.97 1.37
C MET A 105 -3.15 -8.14 1.50
N ALA A 106 -3.73 -8.96 0.63
CA ALA A 106 -5.17 -9.18 0.64
C ALA A 106 -5.64 -9.85 1.94
N ALA A 107 -4.82 -10.74 2.51
CA ALA A 107 -5.18 -11.44 3.74
C ALA A 107 -5.12 -10.55 4.97
N MET A 108 -4.28 -9.50 4.95
CA MET A 108 -4.04 -8.65 6.12
C MET A 108 -5.00 -7.48 6.24
N VAL A 109 -5.76 -7.18 5.20
CA VAL A 109 -6.62 -6.00 5.16
C VAL A 109 -8.07 -6.40 4.85
N ASP A 110 -8.98 -5.45 5.03
CA ASP A 110 -10.40 -5.69 4.81
C ASP A 110 -10.79 -5.48 3.35
N ASP A 111 -10.06 -4.63 2.64
CA ASP A 111 -10.28 -4.43 1.21
C ASP A 111 -8.96 -4.07 0.55
N PHE A 112 -8.81 -4.48 -0.70
CA PHE A 112 -7.57 -4.32 -1.44
C PHE A 112 -7.88 -4.15 -2.92
N SER A 113 -7.25 -3.18 -3.56
CA SER A 113 -7.33 -3.01 -5.01
C SER A 113 -5.98 -2.60 -5.57
N LEU A 114 -5.75 -2.98 -6.82
CA LEU A 114 -4.52 -2.70 -7.55
C LEU A 114 -4.88 -2.20 -8.94
N HIS A 115 -4.42 -0.99 -9.27
CA HIS A 115 -4.52 -0.42 -10.61
C HIS A 115 -3.11 -0.32 -11.17
N ARG A 116 -2.82 -1.15 -12.18
CA ARG A 116 -1.48 -1.21 -12.76
C ARG A 116 -1.27 -0.13 -13.80
N GLY A 117 -0.09 0.48 -13.77
CA GLY A 117 0.33 1.35 -14.84
C GLY A 117 0.54 0.59 -16.14
N THR A 118 0.26 1.24 -17.25
CA THR A 118 0.43 0.68 -18.59
C THR A 118 1.29 1.62 -19.43
N ALA A 119 1.69 1.16 -20.61
CA ALA A 119 2.45 2.01 -21.54
C ALA A 119 1.65 3.25 -21.96
N ALA A 120 0.32 3.13 -22.05
CA ALA A 120 -0.54 4.25 -22.40
C ALA A 120 -0.73 5.22 -21.24
N ARG A 121 -0.70 4.71 -20.01
CA ARG A 121 -0.92 5.51 -18.81
C ARG A 121 -0.09 4.94 -17.66
N ALA A 122 1.08 5.52 -17.44
CA ALA A 122 1.96 5.09 -16.38
C ALA A 122 1.37 5.47 -15.01
N GLY A 123 1.82 4.75 -13.99
CA GLY A 123 1.39 5.00 -12.63
C GLY A 123 0.60 3.83 -12.09
N THR A 124 1.10 3.24 -11.01
CA THR A 124 0.45 2.12 -10.34
C THR A 124 -0.05 2.58 -8.98
N THR A 125 -1.27 2.18 -8.64
CA THR A 125 -1.89 2.55 -7.37
C THR A 125 -2.36 1.28 -6.67
N VAL A 126 -1.92 1.09 -5.43
CA VAL A 126 -2.40 0.04 -4.55
C VAL A 126 -3.16 0.72 -3.43
N ARG A 127 -4.37 0.25 -3.19
CA ARG A 127 -5.24 0.81 -2.16
C ARG A 127 -5.58 -0.28 -1.15
N LEU A 128 -5.36 -0.02 0.12
CA LEU A 128 -5.58 -0.97 1.20
C LEU A 128 -6.46 -0.31 2.26
N LEU A 129 -7.46 -1.05 2.72
CA LEU A 129 -8.41 -0.55 3.71
C LEU A 129 -8.43 -1.49 4.91
N LYS A 130 -8.22 -0.93 6.10
CA LYS A 130 -8.28 -1.68 7.35
C LYS A 130 -9.25 -0.98 8.30
N CYS A 131 -10.23 -1.72 8.79
CA CYS A 131 -11.30 -1.13 9.58
C CYS A 131 -11.21 -1.56 11.04
N ALA A 132 -11.68 -0.69 11.92
CA ALA A 132 -11.81 -1.01 13.33
C ALA A 132 -12.84 -2.12 13.53
N SER A 133 -12.56 -3.01 14.45
CA SER A 133 -13.45 -4.13 14.75
C SER A 133 -14.66 -3.68 15.54
#